data_2ab3991cde1602f604564ecb067d29a0
#
_entry.id   2ab3991cde1602f604564ecb067d29a0
#
_cell.length_a   1.000
_cell.length_b   1.000
_cell.length_c   1.000
_cell.angle_alpha   90.00
_cell.angle_beta   90.00
_cell.angle_gamma   90.00
#
_symmetry.space_group_name_H-M   'P 1'
#
loop_
_entity.id
_entity.type
_entity.pdbx_description
1 polymer ?
#
loop_
_entity_poly.entity_id
_entity_poly.type
_entity_poly.pdbx_seq_one_letter_code
_entity_poly.pdbx_strand_id
1 'polypeptide(L)'
;MSAALTSAIVIGAAALIFIALERRWPYARGQRFLRAGLVDDLVFYTAVQNWALGLVIARIIQSLDLATGLSRLHLVSSWPKPVQLLFFVVTHDLYIYLFHRWQHRSPLLWRLHEAHHSTADVDWISGARSHAVEILINQTIEFGAIVLLGGAPEVAVWKGAVSAVWGMYIHANIDVRTGRLQRIINGPEMHRWHHAREIVDVNFATKLAVWDWWFGTAHLPAGKPRSYGLVEAGFPNGYWRQQAHAFRLPPALSRSRRERERERERGWFGPRSVTPGSSDRSPNASCDAP
;
A
#
# COMPACT_ATOMS: atom_id res chain seq x y z
N MET A 1 -2.46 -0.92 -31.74
CA MET A 1 -1.97 -0.09 -30.61
C MET A 1 -0.84 -0.81 -29.90
N SER A 2 0.19 -0.09 -29.45
CA SER A 2 1.23 -0.70 -28.61
C SER A 2 0.67 -1.10 -27.23
N ALA A 3 1.25 -2.13 -26.59
CA ALA A 3 0.86 -2.55 -25.24
C ALA A 3 0.96 -1.39 -24.23
N ALA A 4 1.99 -0.54 -24.37
CA ALA A 4 2.18 0.63 -23.52
C ALA A 4 1.05 1.66 -23.66
N LEU A 5 0.63 1.98 -24.89
CA LEU A 5 -0.48 2.90 -25.11
C LEU A 5 -1.80 2.34 -24.56
N THR A 6 -2.07 1.05 -24.82
CA THR A 6 -3.27 0.40 -24.29
C THR A 6 -3.26 0.39 -22.75
N SER A 7 -2.11 0.10 -22.13
CA SER A 7 -1.94 0.16 -20.67
C SER A 7 -2.23 1.57 -20.12
N ALA A 8 -1.68 2.61 -20.76
CA ALA A 8 -1.91 3.99 -20.34
C ALA A 8 -3.40 4.37 -20.44
N ILE A 9 -4.08 3.95 -21.52
CA ILE A 9 -5.52 4.18 -21.69
C ILE A 9 -6.33 3.45 -20.61
N VAL A 10 -6.00 2.19 -20.31
CA VAL A 10 -6.66 1.40 -19.26
C VAL A 10 -6.48 2.05 -17.88
N ILE A 11 -5.27 2.49 -17.54
CA ILE A 11 -4.99 3.16 -16.26
C ILE A 11 -5.77 4.48 -16.17
N GLY A 12 -5.72 5.30 -17.23
CA GLY A 12 -6.45 6.58 -17.29
C GLY A 12 -7.97 6.41 -17.18
N ALA A 13 -8.53 5.43 -17.93
CA ALA A 13 -9.95 5.11 -17.85
C ALA A 13 -10.35 4.61 -16.45
N ALA A 14 -9.54 3.73 -15.84
CA ALA A 14 -9.77 3.26 -14.48
C ALA A 14 -9.77 4.41 -13.47
N ALA A 15 -8.82 5.35 -13.57
CA ALA A 15 -8.79 6.54 -12.72
C ALA A 15 -10.08 7.37 -12.83
N LEU A 16 -10.55 7.64 -14.05
CA LEU A 16 -11.80 8.36 -14.28
C LEU A 16 -13.02 7.61 -13.73
N ILE A 17 -13.05 6.28 -13.88
CA ILE A 17 -14.11 5.43 -13.33
C ILE A 17 -14.09 5.51 -11.79
N PHE A 18 -12.94 5.36 -11.15
CA PHE A 18 -12.86 5.44 -9.68
C PHE A 18 -13.24 6.81 -9.15
N ILE A 19 -12.82 7.90 -9.81
CA ILE A 19 -13.28 9.26 -9.47
C ILE A 19 -14.81 9.36 -9.54
N ALA A 20 -15.41 8.86 -10.61
CA ALA A 20 -16.87 8.88 -10.77
C ALA A 20 -17.60 8.04 -9.70
N LEU A 21 -17.07 6.84 -9.41
CA LEU A 21 -17.63 5.94 -8.40
C LEU A 21 -17.51 6.52 -7.00
N GLU A 22 -16.39 7.11 -6.62
CA GLU A 22 -16.20 7.80 -5.34
C GLU A 22 -17.20 8.97 -5.16
N ARG A 23 -17.50 9.66 -6.23
CA ARG A 23 -18.50 10.76 -6.20
C ARG A 23 -19.93 10.24 -6.11
N ARG A 24 -20.23 9.10 -6.69
CA ARG A 24 -21.59 8.54 -6.78
C ARG A 24 -21.95 7.67 -5.56
N TRP A 25 -20.99 6.89 -5.04
CA TRP A 25 -21.16 5.95 -3.93
C TRP A 25 -20.00 6.04 -2.92
N PRO A 26 -19.80 7.19 -2.25
CA PRO A 26 -18.68 7.36 -1.33
C PRO A 26 -18.82 6.50 -0.08
N TYR A 27 -17.73 5.82 0.30
CA TYR A 27 -17.63 5.09 1.56
C TYR A 27 -17.67 6.06 2.77
N ALA A 28 -16.87 7.13 2.70
CA ALA A 28 -16.85 8.24 3.65
C ALA A 28 -17.44 9.51 2.98
N ARG A 29 -18.70 9.85 3.28
CA ARG A 29 -19.43 10.93 2.59
C ARG A 29 -18.86 12.33 2.84
N GLY A 30 -18.19 12.56 3.97
CA GLY A 30 -17.59 13.85 4.31
C GLY A 30 -16.21 14.10 3.72
N GLN A 31 -15.63 13.14 2.99
CA GLN A 31 -14.29 13.26 2.42
C GLN A 31 -14.26 14.29 1.28
N ARG A 32 -13.29 15.23 1.36
CA ARG A 32 -13.12 16.27 0.33
C ARG A 32 -12.44 15.69 -0.91
N PHE A 33 -12.91 16.11 -2.10
CA PHE A 33 -12.24 15.73 -3.34
C PHE A 33 -10.85 16.38 -3.44
N LEU A 34 -10.76 17.67 -3.19
CA LEU A 34 -9.47 18.39 -3.10
C LEU A 34 -8.95 18.31 -1.67
N ARG A 35 -8.53 17.11 -1.27
CA ARG A 35 -7.97 16.90 0.07
C ARG A 35 -6.51 17.37 0.18
N ALA A 36 -6.05 17.50 1.41
CA ALA A 36 -4.64 17.80 1.67
C ALA A 36 -3.72 16.70 1.07
N GLY A 37 -2.67 17.13 0.40
CA GLY A 37 -1.69 16.24 -0.22
C GLY A 37 -2.09 15.64 -1.58
N LEU A 38 -3.27 15.98 -2.14
CA LEU A 38 -3.69 15.48 -3.47
C LEU A 38 -2.67 15.82 -4.57
N VAL A 39 -2.12 17.03 -4.55
CA VAL A 39 -1.11 17.48 -5.54
C VAL A 39 0.17 16.68 -5.37
N ASP A 40 0.62 16.43 -4.13
CA ASP A 40 1.79 15.60 -3.85
C ASP A 40 1.58 14.17 -4.42
N ASP A 41 0.40 13.60 -4.20
CA ASP A 41 0.08 12.25 -4.67
C ASP A 41 0.03 12.15 -6.20
N LEU A 42 -0.60 13.12 -6.87
CA LEU A 42 -0.70 13.13 -8.34
C LEU A 42 0.64 13.44 -9.02
N VAL A 43 1.31 14.52 -8.58
CA VAL A 43 2.49 15.04 -9.28
C VAL A 43 3.75 14.31 -8.82
N PHE A 44 4.03 14.32 -7.52
CA PHE A 44 5.30 13.81 -7.05
C PHE A 44 5.30 12.29 -6.88
N TYR A 45 4.34 11.71 -6.17
CA TYR A 45 4.31 10.27 -5.94
C TYR A 45 3.94 9.48 -7.20
N THR A 46 2.97 9.95 -7.99
CA THR A 46 2.52 9.20 -9.17
C THR A 46 3.36 9.51 -10.41
N ALA A 47 3.58 10.77 -10.76
CA ALA A 47 4.24 11.10 -12.02
C ALA A 47 5.76 11.15 -11.88
N VAL A 48 6.30 12.08 -11.06
CA VAL A 48 7.73 12.35 -10.99
C VAL A 48 8.51 11.17 -10.42
N GLN A 49 8.07 10.63 -9.28
CA GLN A 49 8.74 9.51 -8.61
C GLN A 49 8.76 8.26 -9.50
N ASN A 50 7.60 7.86 -10.05
CA ASN A 50 7.54 6.65 -10.89
C ASN A 50 8.35 6.80 -12.18
N TRP A 51 8.36 7.99 -12.79
CA TRP A 51 9.21 8.24 -13.96
C TRP A 51 10.69 8.13 -13.61
N ALA A 52 11.15 8.82 -12.58
CA ALA A 52 12.56 8.82 -12.18
C ALA A 52 13.03 7.42 -11.72
N LEU A 53 12.25 6.78 -10.86
CA LEU A 53 12.57 5.43 -10.39
C LEU A 53 12.48 4.40 -11.51
N GLY A 54 11.56 4.53 -12.45
CA GLY A 54 11.46 3.63 -13.61
C GLY A 54 12.77 3.56 -14.40
N LEU A 55 13.46 4.70 -14.59
CA LEU A 55 14.76 4.74 -15.25
C LEU A 55 15.84 4.01 -14.42
N VAL A 56 15.87 4.24 -13.11
CA VAL A 56 16.82 3.59 -12.20
C VAL A 56 16.58 2.07 -12.14
N ILE A 57 15.33 1.66 -11.98
CA ILE A 57 14.91 0.26 -11.91
C ILE A 57 15.27 -0.47 -13.19
N ALA A 58 14.98 0.14 -14.35
CA ALA A 58 15.34 -0.45 -15.64
C ALA A 58 16.87 -0.70 -15.76
N ARG A 59 17.68 0.26 -15.29
CA ARG A 59 19.15 0.12 -15.27
C ARG A 59 19.62 -0.96 -14.32
N ILE A 60 19.03 -1.05 -13.13
CA ILE A 60 19.35 -2.11 -12.16
C ILE A 60 19.04 -3.48 -12.75
N ILE A 61 17.84 -3.66 -13.30
CA ILE A 61 17.41 -4.95 -13.87
C ILE A 61 18.30 -5.31 -15.07
N GLN A 62 18.59 -4.37 -15.95
CA GLN A 62 19.50 -4.59 -17.09
C GLN A 62 20.90 -5.02 -16.62
N SER A 63 21.45 -4.35 -15.61
CA SER A 63 22.77 -4.68 -15.07
C SER A 63 22.79 -6.06 -14.42
N LEU A 64 21.73 -6.43 -13.68
CA LEU A 64 21.57 -7.75 -13.10
C LEU A 64 21.48 -8.84 -14.17
N ASP A 65 20.73 -8.58 -15.24
CA ASP A 65 20.59 -9.55 -16.32
C ASP A 65 21.90 -9.72 -17.11
N LEU A 66 22.62 -8.64 -17.39
CA LEU A 66 23.94 -8.69 -18.03
C LEU A 66 24.95 -9.47 -17.18
N ALA A 67 24.93 -9.30 -15.85
CA ALA A 67 25.85 -9.97 -14.94
C ALA A 67 25.51 -11.45 -14.74
N THR A 68 24.23 -11.82 -14.75
CA THR A 68 23.80 -13.19 -14.44
C THR A 68 23.47 -14.03 -15.66
N GLY A 69 23.02 -13.39 -16.74
CA GLY A 69 22.53 -14.06 -17.94
C GLY A 69 21.24 -14.86 -17.73
N LEU A 70 20.52 -14.63 -16.64
CA LEU A 70 19.34 -15.43 -16.26
C LEU A 70 18.23 -15.42 -17.31
N SER A 71 18.00 -14.28 -17.97
CA SER A 71 16.97 -14.17 -19.01
C SER A 71 17.19 -15.15 -20.18
N ARG A 72 18.45 -15.53 -20.44
CA ARG A 72 18.85 -16.48 -21.50
C ARG A 72 18.42 -17.92 -21.20
N LEU A 73 18.05 -18.23 -19.95
CA LEU A 73 17.50 -19.55 -19.60
C LEU A 73 16.06 -19.72 -20.07
N HIS A 74 15.38 -18.65 -20.46
CA HIS A 74 14.02 -18.67 -21.03
C HIS A 74 13.00 -19.48 -20.21
N LEU A 75 13.06 -19.42 -18.86
CA LEU A 75 12.34 -20.32 -17.97
C LEU A 75 10.81 -20.27 -18.14
N VAL A 76 10.25 -19.11 -18.50
CA VAL A 76 8.82 -18.93 -18.70
C VAL A 76 8.46 -18.52 -20.13
N SER A 77 9.42 -18.35 -21.03
CA SER A 77 9.20 -17.77 -22.36
C SER A 77 8.26 -18.61 -23.25
N SER A 78 8.24 -19.93 -23.05
CA SER A 78 7.36 -20.86 -23.76
C SER A 78 5.91 -20.85 -23.25
N TRP A 79 5.65 -20.23 -22.09
CA TRP A 79 4.31 -20.19 -21.53
C TRP A 79 3.43 -19.18 -22.27
N PRO A 80 2.12 -19.45 -22.42
CA PRO A 80 1.19 -18.44 -22.92
C PRO A 80 1.25 -17.15 -22.08
N LYS A 81 1.23 -15.98 -22.73
CA LYS A 81 1.32 -14.68 -22.02
C LYS A 81 0.31 -14.50 -20.87
N PRO A 82 -0.97 -14.95 -20.98
CA PRO A 82 -1.90 -14.89 -19.84
C PRO A 82 -1.44 -15.73 -18.64
N VAL A 83 -0.80 -16.87 -18.87
CA VAL A 83 -0.26 -17.75 -17.82
C VAL A 83 0.93 -17.08 -17.16
N GLN A 84 1.85 -16.47 -17.95
CA GLN A 84 2.96 -15.67 -17.40
C GLN A 84 2.42 -14.54 -16.53
N LEU A 85 1.43 -13.78 -17.02
CA LEU A 85 0.83 -12.68 -16.26
C LEU A 85 0.23 -13.15 -14.93
N LEU A 86 -0.56 -14.23 -14.96
CA LEU A 86 -1.17 -14.79 -13.76
C LEU A 86 -0.10 -15.23 -12.75
N PHE A 87 0.94 -15.93 -13.21
CA PHE A 87 2.05 -16.37 -12.39
C PHE A 87 2.74 -15.19 -11.69
N PHE A 88 3.10 -14.13 -12.45
CA PHE A 88 3.75 -12.97 -11.87
C PHE A 88 2.81 -12.12 -11.00
N VAL A 89 1.51 -12.11 -11.27
CA VAL A 89 0.53 -11.44 -10.38
C VAL A 89 0.47 -12.17 -9.03
N VAL A 90 0.32 -13.49 -9.04
CA VAL A 90 0.14 -14.27 -7.80
C VAL A 90 1.42 -14.31 -6.97
N THR A 91 2.57 -14.58 -7.59
CA THR A 91 3.86 -14.68 -6.88
C THR A 91 4.30 -13.35 -6.31
N HIS A 92 4.16 -12.27 -7.08
CA HIS A 92 4.48 -10.93 -6.57
C HIS A 92 3.49 -10.47 -5.50
N ASP A 93 2.21 -10.82 -5.58
CA ASP A 93 1.23 -10.45 -4.56
C ASP A 93 1.51 -11.15 -3.22
N LEU A 94 1.94 -12.41 -3.25
CA LEU A 94 2.43 -13.11 -2.04
C LEU A 94 3.69 -12.41 -1.47
N TYR A 95 4.65 -12.04 -2.33
CA TYR A 95 5.82 -11.28 -1.90
C TYR A 95 5.40 -9.96 -1.22
N ILE A 96 4.50 -9.19 -1.84
CA ILE A 96 4.00 -7.94 -1.27
C ILE A 96 3.33 -8.17 0.09
N TYR A 97 2.49 -9.21 0.22
CA TYR A 97 1.88 -9.56 1.50
C TYR A 97 2.95 -9.78 2.60
N LEU A 98 3.99 -10.56 2.31
CA LEU A 98 5.05 -10.87 3.27
C LEU A 98 5.90 -9.64 3.59
N PHE A 99 6.28 -8.86 2.58
CA PHE A 99 7.07 -7.64 2.73
C PHE A 99 6.29 -6.56 3.48
N HIS A 100 5.04 -6.31 3.12
CA HIS A 100 4.13 -5.37 3.76
C HIS A 100 3.92 -5.70 5.26
N ARG A 101 3.68 -6.99 5.55
CA ARG A 101 3.63 -7.47 6.92
C ARG A 101 4.94 -7.25 7.68
N TRP A 102 6.08 -7.41 7.02
CA TRP A 102 7.39 -7.14 7.61
C TRP A 102 7.62 -5.65 7.85
N GLN A 103 7.18 -4.79 6.93
CA GLN A 103 7.23 -3.32 7.10
C GLN A 103 6.52 -2.88 8.38
N HIS A 104 5.35 -3.43 8.66
CA HIS A 104 4.60 -3.13 9.89
C HIS A 104 5.26 -3.67 11.16
N ARG A 105 6.09 -4.70 11.06
CA ARG A 105 6.77 -5.33 12.20
C ARG A 105 8.17 -4.79 12.47
N SER A 106 8.82 -4.21 11.49
CA SER A 106 10.17 -3.67 11.57
C SER A 106 10.13 -2.15 11.75
N PRO A 107 10.66 -1.60 12.87
CA PRO A 107 10.71 -0.15 13.07
C PRO A 107 11.50 0.60 11.98
N LEU A 108 12.46 -0.06 11.33
CA LEU A 108 13.22 0.51 10.22
C LEU A 108 12.40 0.55 8.94
N LEU A 109 11.77 -0.56 8.59
CA LEU A 109 10.96 -0.64 7.36
C LEU A 109 9.65 0.15 7.48
N TRP A 110 9.09 0.24 8.68
CA TRP A 110 7.93 1.09 8.95
C TRP A 110 8.16 2.53 8.52
N ARG A 111 9.36 3.08 8.75
CA ARG A 111 9.70 4.45 8.34
C ARG A 111 9.56 4.69 6.84
N LEU A 112 9.81 3.67 6.02
CA LEU A 112 9.60 3.73 4.57
C LEU A 112 8.10 3.66 4.22
N HIS A 113 7.30 3.04 5.10
CA HIS A 113 5.88 2.80 4.88
C HIS A 113 4.95 3.83 5.56
N GLU A 114 5.47 4.62 6.51
CA GLU A 114 4.69 5.67 7.20
C GLU A 114 4.03 6.66 6.26
N ALA A 115 4.71 7.04 5.16
CA ALA A 115 4.14 7.94 4.16
C ALA A 115 2.83 7.38 3.59
N HIS A 116 2.75 6.07 3.36
CA HIS A 116 1.57 5.38 2.87
C HIS A 116 0.38 5.51 3.84
N HIS A 117 0.63 5.37 5.13
CA HIS A 117 -0.37 5.52 6.18
C HIS A 117 -0.66 6.95 6.62
N SER A 118 0.04 7.95 6.06
CA SER A 118 -0.03 9.33 6.58
C SER A 118 -1.30 10.10 6.21
N THR A 119 -2.09 9.63 5.24
CA THR A 119 -3.30 10.33 4.82
C THR A 119 -4.48 10.07 5.75
N ALA A 120 -5.19 11.14 6.13
CA ALA A 120 -6.46 11.04 6.85
C ALA A 120 -7.65 10.76 5.92
N ASP A 121 -7.48 11.02 4.64
CA ASP A 121 -8.47 10.81 3.59
C ASP A 121 -7.95 9.77 2.59
N VAL A 122 -8.43 8.53 2.70
CA VAL A 122 -8.06 7.43 1.80
C VAL A 122 -8.95 7.48 0.57
N ASP A 123 -8.34 7.61 -0.63
CA ASP A 123 -9.02 7.67 -1.92
C ASP A 123 -8.21 6.96 -3.02
N TRP A 124 -8.75 6.92 -4.22
CA TRP A 124 -8.19 6.20 -5.37
C TRP A 124 -6.71 6.49 -5.66
N ILE A 125 -6.20 7.69 -5.32
CA ILE A 125 -4.81 8.09 -5.59
C ILE A 125 -3.92 8.00 -4.35
N SER A 126 -4.47 7.95 -3.15
CA SER A 126 -3.70 7.93 -1.91
C SER A 126 -2.77 6.71 -1.82
N GLY A 127 -3.12 5.61 -2.48
CA GLY A 127 -2.28 4.41 -2.57
C GLY A 127 -0.96 4.62 -3.30
N ALA A 128 -0.81 5.69 -4.09
CA ALA A 128 0.46 6.05 -4.73
C ALA A 128 1.50 6.60 -3.75
N ARG A 129 1.08 7.04 -2.56
CA ARG A 129 1.95 7.63 -1.55
C ARG A 129 2.80 6.53 -0.90
N SER A 130 4.01 6.35 -1.40
CA SER A 130 4.99 5.40 -0.88
C SER A 130 6.39 5.98 -0.96
N HIS A 131 7.26 5.64 -0.01
CA HIS A 131 8.64 6.12 -0.01
C HIS A 131 9.41 5.61 -1.24
N ALA A 132 10.29 6.46 -1.81
CA ALA A 132 11.03 6.13 -3.03
C ALA A 132 11.86 4.82 -2.91
N VAL A 133 12.47 4.58 -1.74
CA VAL A 133 13.22 3.34 -1.47
C VAL A 133 12.29 2.13 -1.45
N GLU A 134 11.10 2.25 -0.89
CA GLU A 134 10.10 1.18 -0.90
C GLU A 134 9.69 0.82 -2.34
N ILE A 135 9.38 1.83 -3.16
CA ILE A 135 9.04 1.63 -4.57
C ILE A 135 10.22 1.02 -5.34
N LEU A 136 11.44 1.52 -5.09
CA LEU A 136 12.65 0.97 -5.72
C LEU A 136 12.78 -0.54 -5.45
N ILE A 137 12.61 -0.96 -4.21
CA ILE A 137 12.70 -2.38 -3.82
C ILE A 137 11.56 -3.18 -4.49
N ASN A 138 10.32 -2.76 -4.28
CA ASN A 138 9.14 -3.52 -4.71
C ASN A 138 9.06 -3.64 -6.23
N GLN A 139 9.28 -2.56 -6.98
CA GLN A 139 9.21 -2.59 -8.44
C GLN A 139 10.44 -3.27 -9.07
N THR A 140 11.62 -3.19 -8.44
CA THR A 140 12.79 -3.96 -8.92
C THR A 140 12.51 -5.46 -8.83
N ILE A 141 11.90 -5.93 -7.75
CA ILE A 141 11.50 -7.34 -7.60
C ILE A 141 10.38 -7.69 -8.58
N GLU A 142 9.36 -6.83 -8.70
CA GLU A 142 8.22 -7.03 -9.59
C GLU A 142 8.65 -7.23 -11.05
N PHE A 143 9.38 -6.28 -11.61
CA PHE A 143 9.76 -6.29 -13.01
C PHE A 143 11.03 -7.10 -13.27
N GLY A 144 11.93 -7.16 -12.28
CA GLY A 144 13.13 -7.98 -12.35
C GLY A 144 12.80 -9.47 -12.49
N ALA A 145 11.84 -9.98 -11.73
CA ALA A 145 11.41 -11.37 -11.86
C ALA A 145 10.91 -11.68 -13.29
N ILE A 146 10.13 -10.76 -13.91
CA ILE A 146 9.62 -10.95 -15.27
C ILE A 146 10.79 -11.03 -16.27
N VAL A 147 11.72 -10.08 -16.20
CA VAL A 147 12.85 -10.00 -17.13
C VAL A 147 13.81 -11.19 -16.95
N LEU A 148 14.24 -11.44 -15.72
CA LEU A 148 15.26 -12.46 -15.40
C LEU A 148 14.76 -13.90 -15.65
N LEU A 149 13.45 -14.15 -15.58
CA LEU A 149 12.88 -15.45 -15.93
C LEU A 149 12.54 -15.58 -17.43
N GLY A 150 12.83 -14.55 -18.26
CA GLY A 150 12.57 -14.56 -19.69
C GLY A 150 11.08 -14.36 -20.05
N GLY A 151 10.35 -13.63 -19.22
CA GLY A 151 8.97 -13.26 -19.50
C GLY A 151 8.84 -12.30 -20.69
N ALA A 152 7.71 -12.34 -21.37
CA ALA A 152 7.45 -11.46 -22.52
C ALA A 152 7.35 -9.99 -22.06
N PRO A 153 7.94 -9.02 -22.82
CA PRO A 153 7.90 -7.60 -22.47
C PRO A 153 6.49 -7.05 -22.23
N GLU A 154 5.50 -7.51 -22.99
CA GLU A 154 4.11 -7.09 -22.83
C GLU A 154 3.52 -7.55 -21.49
N VAL A 155 4.02 -8.65 -20.94
CA VAL A 155 3.60 -9.14 -19.61
C VAL A 155 4.04 -8.15 -18.52
N ALA A 156 5.23 -7.54 -18.61
CA ALA A 156 5.65 -6.49 -17.70
C ALA A 156 4.73 -5.26 -17.78
N VAL A 157 4.37 -4.84 -19.00
CA VAL A 157 3.45 -3.71 -19.22
C VAL A 157 2.07 -3.99 -18.60
N TRP A 158 1.49 -5.16 -18.88
CA TRP A 158 0.18 -5.54 -18.34
C TRP A 158 0.22 -5.76 -16.83
N LYS A 159 1.32 -6.31 -16.30
CA LYS A 159 1.51 -6.46 -14.86
C LYS A 159 1.52 -5.10 -14.14
N GLY A 160 2.21 -4.11 -14.71
CA GLY A 160 2.19 -2.73 -14.22
C GLY A 160 0.78 -2.13 -14.24
N ALA A 161 0.02 -2.32 -15.33
CA ALA A 161 -1.37 -1.87 -15.43
C ALA A 161 -2.26 -2.51 -14.37
N VAL A 162 -2.18 -3.83 -14.18
CA VAL A 162 -2.91 -4.54 -13.13
C VAL A 162 -2.56 -4.00 -11.75
N SER A 163 -1.27 -3.78 -11.46
CA SER A 163 -0.84 -3.24 -10.17
C SER A 163 -1.37 -1.82 -9.93
N ALA A 164 -1.33 -0.95 -10.93
CA ALA A 164 -1.84 0.42 -10.84
C ALA A 164 -3.35 0.47 -10.62
N VAL A 165 -4.12 -0.25 -11.46
CA VAL A 165 -5.59 -0.28 -11.34
C VAL A 165 -6.02 -0.88 -10.00
N TRP A 166 -5.36 -1.95 -9.56
CA TRP A 166 -5.69 -2.58 -8.28
C TRP A 166 -5.33 -1.70 -7.09
N GLY A 167 -4.19 -1.01 -7.14
CA GLY A 167 -3.81 -0.02 -6.12
C GLY A 167 -4.86 1.10 -5.99
N MET A 168 -5.35 1.62 -7.12
CA MET A 168 -6.45 2.58 -7.13
C MET A 168 -7.73 2.00 -6.54
N TYR A 169 -8.09 0.75 -6.91
CA TYR A 169 -9.30 0.09 -6.45
C TYR A 169 -9.35 -0.08 -4.94
N ILE A 170 -8.32 -0.69 -4.33
CA ILE A 170 -8.34 -1.01 -2.89
C ILE A 170 -8.32 0.23 -1.99
N HIS A 171 -7.80 1.37 -2.48
CA HIS A 171 -7.80 2.64 -1.75
C HIS A 171 -9.05 3.49 -2.04
N ALA A 172 -9.78 3.18 -3.12
CA ALA A 172 -10.90 4.02 -3.53
C ALA A 172 -11.93 4.25 -2.42
N ASN A 173 -12.44 5.49 -2.35
CA ASN A 173 -13.49 5.88 -1.42
C ASN A 173 -14.88 5.44 -1.90
N ILE A 174 -15.02 4.15 -2.21
CA ILE A 174 -16.26 3.54 -2.70
C ILE A 174 -16.89 2.61 -1.67
N ASP A 175 -18.20 2.72 -1.48
CA ASP A 175 -18.98 1.84 -0.58
C ASP A 175 -19.39 0.58 -1.32
N VAL A 176 -18.45 -0.31 -1.55
CA VAL A 176 -18.66 -1.59 -2.22
C VAL A 176 -18.43 -2.72 -1.24
N ARG A 177 -19.47 -3.53 -1.04
CA ARG A 177 -19.41 -4.74 -0.23
C ARG A 177 -19.49 -5.96 -1.13
N THR A 178 -18.36 -6.66 -1.28
CA THR A 178 -18.25 -7.83 -2.16
C THR A 178 -18.54 -9.15 -1.44
N GLY A 179 -18.96 -9.11 -0.19
CA GLY A 179 -19.38 -10.28 0.57
C GLY A 179 -18.32 -11.38 0.65
N ARG A 180 -18.69 -12.63 0.29
CA ARG A 180 -17.77 -13.77 0.35
C ARG A 180 -16.57 -13.66 -0.60
N LEU A 181 -16.65 -12.84 -1.65
CA LEU A 181 -15.53 -12.63 -2.58
C LEU A 181 -14.30 -12.01 -1.89
N GLN A 182 -14.49 -11.27 -0.80
CA GLN A 182 -13.39 -10.73 0.02
C GLN A 182 -12.57 -11.79 0.77
N ARG A 183 -12.93 -13.06 0.67
CA ARG A 183 -12.05 -14.16 1.11
C ARG A 183 -10.98 -14.52 0.07
N ILE A 184 -11.19 -14.09 -1.19
CA ILE A 184 -10.28 -14.41 -2.30
C ILE A 184 -9.61 -13.14 -2.79
N ILE A 185 -10.40 -12.10 -3.05
CA ILE A 185 -9.97 -10.86 -3.69
C ILE A 185 -10.08 -9.72 -2.68
N ASN A 186 -9.00 -8.96 -2.51
CA ASN A 186 -9.00 -7.79 -1.66
C ASN A 186 -9.71 -6.60 -2.34
N GLY A 187 -10.44 -5.84 -1.56
CA GLY A 187 -11.19 -4.67 -2.01
C GLY A 187 -11.11 -3.50 -1.03
N PRO A 188 -11.75 -2.38 -1.37
CA PRO A 188 -11.71 -1.17 -0.55
C PRO A 188 -12.16 -1.40 0.90
N GLU A 189 -13.22 -2.19 1.12
CA GLU A 189 -13.75 -2.45 2.45
C GLU A 189 -12.70 -3.06 3.38
N MET A 190 -11.96 -4.07 2.92
CA MET A 190 -10.94 -4.75 3.71
C MET A 190 -9.67 -3.90 3.86
N HIS A 191 -9.20 -3.29 2.77
CA HIS A 191 -7.96 -2.50 2.79
C HIS A 191 -8.12 -1.20 3.59
N ARG A 192 -9.31 -0.61 3.65
CA ARG A 192 -9.56 0.56 4.50
C ARG A 192 -9.42 0.26 5.99
N TRP A 193 -9.68 -0.97 6.44
CA TRP A 193 -9.35 -1.40 7.80
C TRP A 193 -7.84 -1.48 8.05
N HIS A 194 -7.05 -1.76 7.02
CA HIS A 194 -5.60 -1.70 7.10
C HIS A 194 -5.08 -0.28 7.42
N HIS A 195 -5.72 0.75 6.86
CA HIS A 195 -5.40 2.16 7.10
C HIS A 195 -6.07 2.76 8.34
N ALA A 196 -6.88 2.01 9.08
CA ALA A 196 -7.59 2.49 10.25
C ALA A 196 -6.64 2.79 11.41
N ARG A 197 -6.90 3.89 12.14
CA ARG A 197 -6.10 4.27 13.32
C ARG A 197 -6.39 3.42 14.55
N GLU A 198 -7.58 2.87 14.65
CA GLU A 198 -8.05 2.09 15.82
C GLU A 198 -7.54 0.65 15.85
N ILE A 199 -7.01 0.15 14.76
CA ILE A 199 -6.41 -1.18 14.67
C ILE A 199 -5.19 -1.14 13.76
N VAL A 200 -4.17 -1.90 14.11
CA VAL A 200 -2.94 -2.03 13.33
C VAL A 200 -2.63 -3.50 13.09
N ASP A 201 -1.73 -3.78 12.15
CA ASP A 201 -1.24 -5.12 11.86
C ASP A 201 -2.32 -6.10 11.34
N VAL A 202 -3.23 -5.61 10.51
CA VAL A 202 -4.28 -6.40 9.83
C VAL A 202 -4.30 -6.12 8.33
N ASN A 203 -4.82 -7.05 7.52
CA ASN A 203 -5.13 -6.89 6.10
C ASN A 203 -3.95 -6.42 5.23
N PHE A 204 -2.84 -7.14 5.26
CA PHE A 204 -1.62 -6.78 4.52
C PHE A 204 -1.70 -7.12 3.02
N ALA A 205 -2.63 -7.95 2.60
CA ALA A 205 -2.80 -8.33 1.20
C ALA A 205 -3.18 -7.11 0.33
N THR A 206 -2.71 -7.09 -0.93
CA THR A 206 -3.07 -6.05 -1.88
C THR A 206 -4.07 -6.53 -2.92
N LYS A 207 -3.85 -7.63 -3.59
CA LYS A 207 -4.76 -8.16 -4.63
C LYS A 207 -5.57 -9.36 -4.15
N LEU A 208 -4.91 -10.35 -3.57
CA LEU A 208 -5.52 -11.60 -3.15
C LEU A 208 -5.67 -11.62 -1.62
N ALA A 209 -6.86 -11.35 -1.13
CA ALA A 209 -7.20 -11.41 0.29
C ALA A 209 -6.93 -12.78 0.92
N VAL A 210 -6.85 -13.83 0.11
CA VAL A 210 -6.56 -15.20 0.56
C VAL A 210 -5.32 -15.28 1.46
N TRP A 211 -4.33 -14.43 1.26
CA TRP A 211 -3.13 -14.39 2.11
C TRP A 211 -3.47 -13.98 3.54
N ASP A 212 -4.31 -12.94 3.72
CA ASP A 212 -4.73 -12.52 5.05
C ASP A 212 -5.54 -13.60 5.76
N TRP A 213 -6.44 -14.27 5.05
CA TRP A 213 -7.22 -15.38 5.61
C TRP A 213 -6.34 -16.58 5.95
N TRP A 214 -5.40 -16.90 5.09
CA TRP A 214 -4.52 -18.06 5.28
C TRP A 214 -3.53 -17.87 6.42
N PHE A 215 -2.96 -16.65 6.52
CA PHE A 215 -1.98 -16.33 7.57
C PHE A 215 -2.57 -15.68 8.82
N GLY A 216 -3.90 -15.62 8.95
CA GLY A 216 -4.62 -15.19 10.15
C GLY A 216 -4.52 -13.67 10.44
N THR A 217 -4.34 -12.85 9.39
CA THR A 217 -4.29 -11.39 9.51
C THR A 217 -5.55 -10.69 8.99
N ALA A 218 -6.55 -11.47 8.54
CA ALA A 218 -7.80 -10.93 8.03
C ALA A 218 -8.63 -10.28 9.15
N HIS A 219 -9.07 -9.04 8.91
CA HIS A 219 -9.96 -8.29 9.80
C HIS A 219 -11.02 -7.59 8.95
N LEU A 220 -12.26 -8.05 9.06
CA LEU A 220 -13.38 -7.53 8.29
C LEU A 220 -14.66 -7.51 9.14
N PRO A 221 -14.77 -6.60 10.12
CA PRO A 221 -15.96 -6.43 10.91
C PRO A 221 -17.10 -5.79 10.09
N ALA A 222 -18.32 -5.89 10.58
CA ALA A 222 -19.50 -5.32 9.92
C ALA A 222 -19.51 -3.78 9.86
N GLY A 223 -18.73 -3.12 10.74
CA GLY A 223 -18.63 -1.65 10.82
C GLY A 223 -17.71 -1.04 9.79
N LYS A 224 -17.50 0.26 9.91
CA LYS A 224 -16.54 1.05 9.14
C LYS A 224 -15.48 1.64 10.08
N PRO A 225 -14.22 1.81 9.62
CA PRO A 225 -13.21 2.56 10.37
C PRO A 225 -13.71 3.96 10.74
N ARG A 226 -13.35 4.42 11.95
CA ARG A 226 -13.72 5.75 12.44
C ARG A 226 -12.81 6.84 11.88
N SER A 227 -11.52 6.52 11.71
CA SER A 227 -10.52 7.46 11.23
C SER A 227 -9.34 6.74 10.56
N TYR A 228 -8.63 7.45 9.71
CA TYR A 228 -7.46 6.96 9.00
C TYR A 228 -6.23 7.80 9.35
N GLY A 229 -5.07 7.33 8.92
CA GLY A 229 -3.81 8.02 9.10
C GLY A 229 -2.97 7.47 10.26
N LEU A 230 -1.83 8.09 10.49
CA LEU A 230 -0.91 7.70 11.54
C LEU A 230 -1.49 7.98 12.93
N VAL A 231 -1.20 7.09 13.87
CA VAL A 231 -1.56 7.27 15.29
C VAL A 231 -0.68 8.35 15.91
N GLU A 232 0.61 8.36 15.59
CA GLU A 232 1.56 9.34 16.10
C GLU A 232 1.42 10.66 15.34
N ALA A 233 1.43 11.77 16.09
CA ALA A 233 1.42 13.12 15.52
C ALA A 233 2.83 13.51 15.03
N GLY A 234 2.88 14.52 14.13
CA GLY A 234 4.16 15.13 13.73
C GLY A 234 4.75 14.60 12.43
N PHE A 235 4.06 13.71 11.71
CA PHE A 235 4.49 13.35 10.37
C PHE A 235 4.38 14.57 9.42
N PRO A 236 5.44 14.89 8.65
CA PRO A 236 5.49 16.14 7.89
C PRO A 236 4.57 16.15 6.68
N ASN A 237 4.14 17.36 6.27
CA ASN A 237 3.48 17.57 5.01
C ASN A 237 4.49 17.83 3.89
N GLY A 238 4.11 17.46 2.65
CA GLY A 238 4.88 17.69 1.44
C GLY A 238 5.88 16.57 1.13
N TYR A 239 5.92 16.21 -0.16
CA TYR A 239 6.67 15.05 -0.67
C TYR A 239 8.12 14.98 -0.15
N TRP A 240 8.93 16.02 -0.34
CA TRP A 240 10.35 16.00 0.02
C TRP A 240 10.60 15.81 1.52
N ARG A 241 9.75 16.43 2.35
CA ARG A 241 9.85 16.28 3.81
C ARG A 241 9.46 14.88 4.25
N GLN A 242 8.47 14.27 3.60
CA GLN A 242 8.05 12.90 3.88
C GLN A 242 9.13 11.89 3.50
N GLN A 243 9.78 12.07 2.34
CA GLN A 243 10.93 11.24 1.93
C GLN A 243 12.10 11.38 2.92
N ALA A 244 12.46 12.60 3.31
CA ALA A 244 13.53 12.82 4.28
C ALA A 244 13.22 12.29 5.68
N HIS A 245 11.95 12.28 6.08
CA HIS A 245 11.51 11.84 7.41
C HIS A 245 11.82 10.38 7.71
N ALA A 246 11.85 9.52 6.72
CA ALA A 246 12.21 8.12 6.88
C ALA A 246 13.66 7.92 7.40
N PHE A 247 14.54 8.87 7.12
CA PHE A 247 15.95 8.82 7.53
C PHE A 247 16.25 9.54 8.85
N ARG A 248 15.19 9.97 9.58
CA ARG A 248 15.37 10.58 10.90
C ARG A 248 16.08 9.64 11.87
N LEU A 249 16.88 10.20 12.76
CA LEU A 249 17.47 9.44 13.84
C LEU A 249 16.36 8.81 14.68
N PRO A 250 16.51 7.55 15.13
CA PRO A 250 15.56 6.98 16.08
C PRO A 250 15.51 7.89 17.31
N PRO A 251 14.32 8.14 17.89
CA PRO A 251 14.24 8.75 19.20
C PRO A 251 15.18 7.95 20.11
N ALA A 252 16.10 8.64 20.78
CA ALA A 252 17.01 8.02 21.73
C ALA A 252 16.16 7.08 22.59
N LEU A 253 16.59 5.83 22.70
CA LEU A 253 15.86 4.68 23.26
C LEU A 253 15.24 4.96 24.64
N SER A 254 14.15 5.69 24.70
CA SER A 254 13.40 6.00 25.92
C SER A 254 12.30 4.98 26.23
N ARG A 255 12.11 3.98 25.38
CA ARG A 255 11.20 2.88 25.71
C ARG A 255 11.82 1.97 26.75
N SER A 256 11.12 1.79 27.88
CA SER A 256 11.57 0.94 28.96
C SER A 256 11.84 -0.49 28.46
N ARG A 257 12.81 -1.18 29.07
CA ARG A 257 13.14 -2.58 28.76
C ARG A 257 11.90 -3.48 28.78
N ARG A 258 10.92 -3.17 29.66
CA ARG A 258 9.63 -3.89 29.79
C ARG A 258 8.71 -3.74 28.58
N GLU A 259 8.73 -2.58 27.87
CA GLU A 259 7.92 -2.40 26.66
C GLU A 259 8.48 -3.21 25.50
N ARG A 260 9.81 -3.30 25.39
CA ARG A 260 10.50 -4.13 24.39
C ARG A 260 10.29 -5.63 24.62
N GLU A 261 10.24 -6.06 25.89
CA GLU A 261 9.94 -7.45 26.25
C GLU A 261 8.49 -7.82 25.93
N ARG A 262 7.53 -6.95 26.22
CA ARG A 262 6.11 -7.13 25.87
C ARG A 262 5.87 -7.16 24.35
N GLU A 263 6.65 -6.43 23.56
CA GLU A 263 6.58 -6.50 22.10
C GLU A 263 7.16 -7.81 21.54
N ARG A 264 8.17 -8.39 22.17
CA ARG A 264 8.71 -9.70 21.82
C ARG A 264 7.76 -10.86 22.17
N GLU A 265 7.04 -10.75 23.28
CA GLU A 265 6.07 -11.75 23.74
C GLU A 265 4.79 -11.78 22.90
N ARG A 266 4.44 -10.68 22.21
CA ARG A 266 3.37 -10.66 21.23
C ARG A 266 3.88 -11.24 19.93
N GLY A 267 3.85 -12.57 19.84
CA GLY A 267 4.35 -13.34 18.71
C GLY A 267 3.86 -12.88 17.33
N TRP A 268 4.52 -13.39 16.32
CA TRP A 268 4.35 -13.10 14.88
C TRP A 268 2.89 -13.16 14.35
N PHE A 269 1.92 -13.62 15.13
CA PHE A 269 0.61 -14.07 14.63
C PHE A 269 -0.64 -13.34 15.15
N GLY A 270 -0.56 -12.20 15.85
CA GLY A 270 -1.75 -11.53 16.36
C GLY A 270 -1.90 -10.06 15.94
N PRO A 271 -3.14 -9.57 15.68
CA PRO A 271 -3.40 -8.13 15.50
C PRO A 271 -3.14 -7.37 16.80
N ARG A 272 -2.58 -6.14 16.70
CA ARG A 272 -2.39 -5.24 17.85
C ARG A 272 -3.54 -4.25 17.91
N SER A 273 -4.27 -4.20 19.01
CA SER A 273 -5.23 -3.14 19.27
C SER A 273 -4.52 -1.87 19.76
N VAL A 274 -4.90 -0.72 19.25
CA VAL A 274 -4.47 0.58 19.76
C VAL A 274 -5.40 0.98 20.90
N THR A 275 -4.92 0.98 22.13
CA THR A 275 -5.64 1.61 23.24
C THR A 275 -5.55 3.12 23.08
N PRO A 276 -6.68 3.86 23.10
CA PRO A 276 -6.65 5.32 23.10
C PRO A 276 -5.96 5.79 24.37
N GLY A 277 -4.90 6.59 24.23
CA GLY A 277 -4.27 7.27 25.35
C GLY A 277 -5.31 8.14 26.07
N SER A 278 -5.46 7.94 27.36
CA SER A 278 -6.29 8.74 28.25
C SER A 278 -5.68 10.14 28.39
N SER A 279 -6.08 11.07 27.55
CA SER A 279 -5.81 12.49 27.73
C SER A 279 -7.00 13.30 27.19
N ASP A 280 -8.05 13.37 27.99
CA ASP A 280 -8.89 14.56 28.11
C ASP A 280 -9.74 14.45 29.37
N ARG A 281 -9.18 14.88 30.50
CA ARG A 281 -9.97 15.32 31.63
C ARG A 281 -9.99 16.84 31.57
N SER A 282 -11.00 17.39 30.91
CA SER A 282 -11.40 18.76 31.14
C SER A 282 -12.11 18.85 32.51
N PRO A 283 -11.81 19.85 33.36
CA PRO A 283 -12.48 19.99 34.63
C PRO A 283 -13.92 20.48 34.46
N ASN A 284 -14.82 19.89 35.23
CA ASN A 284 -16.20 20.27 35.44
C ASN A 284 -16.35 21.75 35.60
N ALA A 285 -17.20 22.35 34.78
CA ALA A 285 -17.91 23.58 35.12
C ALA A 285 -19.29 23.20 35.70
N SER A 286 -19.43 23.37 37.00
CA SER A 286 -20.70 23.38 37.70
C SER A 286 -21.53 24.56 37.19
N CYS A 287 -22.75 24.30 36.70
CA CYS A 287 -23.81 25.30 36.61
C CYS A 287 -24.95 24.82 37.45
N ASP A 288 -25.12 25.50 38.61
CA ASP A 288 -26.33 25.50 39.40
C ASP A 288 -27.44 26.17 38.60
N ALA A 289 -28.62 25.58 38.77
CA ALA A 289 -29.90 26.20 38.37
C ALA A 289 -30.39 27.25 39.40
N PRO A 290 -31.31 28.13 39.08
CA PRO A 290 -32.68 27.92 39.53
C PRO A 290 -33.66 27.61 38.38
#